data_f3631c4d8ba1ac9c5a6aae3e91853c80
#
_entry.id   f3631c4d8ba1ac9c5a6aae3e91853c80
#
_cell.length_a   1.000
_cell.length_b   1.000
_cell.length_c   1.000
_cell.angle_alpha   90.00
_cell.angle_beta   90.00
_cell.angle_gamma   90.00
#
_symmetry.space_group_name_H-M   'P 1'
#
loop_
_entity.id
_entity.type
_entity.pdbx_description
1 polymer ?
#
loop_
_entity_poly.entity_id
_entity_poly.type
_entity_poly.pdbx_seq_one_letter_code
_entity_poly.pdbx_strand_id
1 'polypeptide(L)'
;MEYLVIGPGAMGIFSMLGYLKTIEHGLDNIKEYSGASAGAIICLMLALGFGIDDILYKFALIDGNKLVKLNLKCFMNKYGLVDLKPIREKFVDILESDPTFLDIEKKIYISAFCVNTSKTVYFSKDTHPNMKVIDALCMSIAVPFIFSSYRYDGMVYVDGGTLET
;
A
#
# COMPACT_ATOMS: atom_id res chain seq x y z
N MET A 1 -3.45 11.70 19.80
CA MET A 1 -2.41 11.22 18.85
C MET A 1 -2.66 11.91 17.53
N GLU A 2 -1.65 12.53 16.91
CA GLU A 2 -1.85 13.30 15.65
C GLU A 2 -1.24 12.62 14.42
N TYR A 3 -0.33 11.70 14.65
CA TYR A 3 0.41 10.99 13.62
C TYR A 3 0.28 9.49 13.83
N LEU A 4 0.08 8.73 12.76
CA LEU A 4 0.06 7.27 12.78
C LEU A 4 1.08 6.73 11.77
N VAL A 5 2.02 5.94 12.26
CA VAL A 5 3.03 5.27 11.43
C VAL A 5 2.83 3.77 11.55
N ILE A 6 2.64 3.08 10.43
CA ILE A 6 2.46 1.62 10.37
C ILE A 6 3.52 1.03 9.45
N GLY A 7 4.39 0.21 10.03
CA GLY A 7 5.45 -0.49 9.31
C GLY A 7 4.96 -1.64 8.43
N PRO A 8 5.88 -2.30 7.71
CA PRO A 8 5.57 -3.48 6.93
C PRO A 8 5.16 -4.65 7.82
N GLY A 9 4.35 -5.56 7.30
CA GLY A 9 3.87 -6.69 8.11
C GLY A 9 3.27 -7.85 7.33
N ALA A 10 3.24 -7.79 6.01
CA ALA A 10 2.69 -8.84 5.14
C ALA A 10 1.36 -9.40 5.67
N MET A 11 1.32 -10.71 5.99
CA MET A 11 0.12 -11.37 6.54
C MET A 11 -0.26 -10.91 7.96
N GLY A 12 0.61 -10.18 8.64
CA GLY A 12 0.31 -9.56 9.94
C GLY A 12 -0.70 -8.41 9.88
N ILE A 13 -1.20 -8.04 8.70
CA ILE A 13 -2.18 -6.97 8.51
C ILE A 13 -3.42 -7.13 9.42
N PHE A 14 -3.90 -8.37 9.62
CA PHE A 14 -5.04 -8.63 10.49
C PHE A 14 -4.72 -8.39 11.97
N SER A 15 -3.50 -8.72 12.41
CA SER A 15 -3.04 -8.42 13.76
C SER A 15 -2.88 -6.93 14.00
N MET A 16 -2.40 -6.19 13.00
CA MET A 16 -2.31 -4.74 13.04
C MET A 16 -3.70 -4.10 13.16
N LEU A 17 -4.67 -4.56 12.35
CA LEU A 17 -6.06 -4.08 12.43
C LEU A 17 -6.71 -4.41 13.77
N GLY A 18 -6.45 -5.62 14.31
CA GLY A 18 -6.92 -6.00 15.64
C GLY A 18 -6.37 -5.09 16.74
N TYR A 19 -5.08 -4.73 16.68
CA TYR A 19 -4.51 -3.76 17.62
C TYR A 19 -5.13 -2.36 17.45
N LEU A 20 -5.24 -1.87 16.20
CA LEU A 20 -5.84 -0.56 15.92
C LEU A 20 -7.30 -0.48 16.42
N LYS A 21 -8.04 -1.60 16.39
CA LYS A 21 -9.39 -1.67 16.96
C LYS A 21 -9.41 -1.36 18.45
N THR A 22 -8.38 -1.78 19.19
CA THR A 22 -8.31 -1.51 20.65
C THR A 22 -8.10 -0.02 20.97
N ILE A 23 -7.54 0.76 20.04
CA ILE A 23 -7.25 2.19 20.19
C ILE A 23 -8.10 3.07 19.25
N GLU A 24 -9.18 2.53 18.69
CA GLU A 24 -9.99 3.16 17.63
C GLU A 24 -10.42 4.59 17.97
N HIS A 25 -10.85 4.83 19.22
CA HIS A 25 -11.22 6.18 19.69
C HIS A 25 -10.10 7.23 19.57
N GLY A 26 -8.83 6.80 19.50
CA GLY A 26 -7.68 7.69 19.31
C GLY A 26 -7.41 8.03 17.85
N LEU A 27 -8.00 7.30 16.89
CA LEU A 27 -7.74 7.44 15.47
C LEU A 27 -8.43 8.66 14.84
N ASP A 28 -9.53 9.14 15.43
CA ASP A 28 -10.29 10.28 14.92
C ASP A 28 -9.45 11.56 14.80
N ASN A 29 -8.47 11.72 15.68
CA ASN A 29 -7.59 12.90 15.75
C ASN A 29 -6.33 12.78 14.86
N ILE A 30 -6.16 11.70 14.12
CA ILE A 30 -4.99 11.53 13.24
C ILE A 30 -5.09 12.50 12.06
N LYS A 31 -4.03 13.29 11.88
CA LYS A 31 -3.89 14.28 10.81
C LYS A 31 -3.04 13.76 9.66
N GLU A 32 -2.01 12.97 9.99
CA GLU A 32 -1.06 12.46 9.02
C GLU A 32 -0.81 10.96 9.23
N TYR A 33 -0.74 10.24 8.15
CA TYR A 33 -0.50 8.81 8.09
C TYR A 33 0.81 8.53 7.36
N SER A 34 1.58 7.57 7.84
CA SER A 34 2.75 7.06 7.11
C SER A 34 2.74 5.54 7.12
N GLY A 35 2.90 4.92 5.95
CA GLY A 35 2.84 3.47 5.84
C GLY A 35 3.81 2.88 4.83
N ALA A 36 4.25 1.64 5.15
CA ALA A 36 5.03 0.79 4.25
C ALA A 36 4.33 -0.56 4.09
N SER A 37 4.29 -1.10 2.86
CA SER A 37 3.74 -2.42 2.56
C SER A 37 2.31 -2.60 3.11
N ALA A 38 2.06 -3.61 3.94
CA ALA A 38 0.76 -3.82 4.58
C ALA A 38 0.28 -2.59 5.39
N GLY A 39 1.22 -1.89 6.05
CA GLY A 39 0.91 -0.65 6.76
C GLY A 39 0.44 0.47 5.85
N ALA A 40 0.95 0.57 4.61
CA ALA A 40 0.49 1.54 3.63
C ALA A 40 -0.98 1.31 3.24
N ILE A 41 -1.40 0.05 3.12
CA ILE A 41 -2.80 -0.30 2.83
C ILE A 41 -3.72 0.20 3.94
N ILE A 42 -3.38 -0.09 5.20
CA ILE A 42 -4.17 0.35 6.36
C ILE A 42 -4.22 1.88 6.42
N CYS A 43 -3.06 2.54 6.32
CA CYS A 43 -2.96 4.00 6.34
C CYS A 43 -3.80 4.66 5.25
N LEU A 44 -3.77 4.11 4.03
CA LEU A 44 -4.58 4.63 2.92
C LEU A 44 -6.08 4.53 3.21
N MET A 45 -6.54 3.36 3.66
CA MET A 45 -7.97 3.18 3.94
C MET A 45 -8.45 4.06 5.09
N LEU A 46 -7.65 4.21 6.16
CA LEU A 46 -7.94 5.14 7.25
C LEU A 46 -7.95 6.61 6.78
N ALA A 47 -6.99 7.00 5.93
CA ALA A 47 -6.94 8.36 5.38
C ALA A 47 -8.13 8.68 4.48
N LEU A 48 -8.72 7.66 3.83
CA LEU A 48 -9.95 7.76 3.05
C LEU A 48 -11.23 7.70 3.89
N GLY A 49 -11.12 7.55 5.22
CA GLY A 49 -12.25 7.58 6.16
C GLY A 49 -12.92 6.22 6.42
N PHE A 50 -12.32 5.10 5.98
CA PHE A 50 -12.85 3.78 6.35
C PHE A 50 -12.62 3.49 7.82
N GLY A 51 -13.64 2.97 8.51
CA GLY A 51 -13.50 2.43 9.87
C GLY A 51 -12.76 1.09 9.88
N ILE A 52 -12.25 0.69 11.04
CA ILE A 52 -11.51 -0.59 11.17
C ILE A 52 -12.39 -1.80 10.77
N ASP A 53 -13.66 -1.79 11.17
CA ASP A 53 -14.59 -2.88 10.80
C ASP A 53 -14.88 -2.93 9.32
N ASP A 54 -14.97 -1.77 8.64
CA ASP A 54 -15.14 -1.70 7.18
C ASP A 54 -13.92 -2.26 6.46
N ILE A 55 -12.73 -1.94 6.95
CA ILE A 55 -11.46 -2.47 6.40
C ILE A 55 -11.43 -3.99 6.55
N LEU A 56 -11.72 -4.51 7.73
CA LEU A 56 -11.78 -5.96 7.99
C LEU A 56 -12.81 -6.64 7.09
N TYR A 57 -14.00 -6.07 6.95
CA TYR A 57 -15.05 -6.60 6.08
C TYR A 57 -14.61 -6.63 4.60
N LYS A 58 -14.05 -5.52 4.08
CA LYS A 58 -13.57 -5.45 2.70
C LYS A 58 -12.46 -6.48 2.44
N PHE A 59 -11.56 -6.70 3.39
CA PHE A 59 -10.52 -7.73 3.26
C PHE A 59 -11.07 -9.16 3.34
N ALA A 60 -12.08 -9.41 4.17
CA ALA A 60 -12.73 -10.73 4.25
C ALA A 60 -13.41 -11.14 2.95
N LEU A 61 -13.82 -10.18 2.11
CA LEU A 61 -14.41 -10.42 0.79
C LEU A 61 -13.36 -10.71 -0.30
N ILE A 62 -12.08 -10.55 -0.02
CA ILE A 62 -11.02 -10.80 -1.00
C ILE A 62 -10.78 -12.31 -1.11
N ASP A 63 -11.10 -12.88 -2.26
CA ASP A 63 -10.68 -14.24 -2.60
C ASP A 63 -9.22 -14.24 -3.07
N GLY A 64 -8.31 -14.55 -2.15
CA GLY A 64 -6.88 -14.59 -2.41
C GLY A 64 -6.49 -15.54 -3.55
N ASN A 65 -7.23 -16.64 -3.75
CA ASN A 65 -6.95 -17.60 -4.83
C ASN A 65 -7.20 -17.00 -6.23
N LYS A 66 -8.10 -16.01 -6.33
CA LYS A 66 -8.35 -15.31 -7.58
C LYS A 66 -7.31 -14.23 -7.87
N LEU A 67 -6.70 -13.65 -6.84
CA LEU A 67 -5.69 -12.60 -6.98
C LEU A 67 -4.30 -13.16 -7.27
N VAL A 68 -3.95 -14.28 -6.66
CA VAL A 68 -2.61 -14.86 -6.74
C VAL A 68 -2.57 -15.92 -7.84
N LYS A 69 -2.37 -15.49 -9.09
CA LYS A 69 -2.01 -16.40 -10.18
C LYS A 69 -0.49 -16.39 -10.34
N LEU A 70 0.14 -17.50 -9.96
CA LEU A 70 1.58 -17.67 -10.19
C LEU A 70 1.88 -17.65 -11.69
N ASN A 71 2.76 -16.77 -12.11
CA ASN A 71 3.10 -16.57 -13.51
C ASN A 71 4.62 -16.64 -13.71
N LEU A 72 5.11 -17.80 -14.17
CA LEU A 72 6.53 -18.04 -14.44
C LEU A 72 7.11 -17.07 -15.49
N LYS A 73 6.31 -16.61 -16.46
CA LYS A 73 6.75 -15.57 -17.41
C LYS A 73 6.96 -14.23 -16.71
N CYS A 74 6.15 -13.94 -15.71
CA CYS A 74 6.30 -12.74 -14.88
C CYS A 74 7.60 -12.81 -14.09
N PHE A 75 7.93 -13.97 -13.52
CA PHE A 75 9.20 -14.18 -12.81
C PHE A 75 10.42 -13.93 -13.70
N MET A 76 10.43 -14.46 -14.92
CA MET A 76 11.55 -14.28 -15.84
C MET A 76 11.72 -12.83 -16.33
N ASN A 77 10.64 -12.07 -16.45
CA ASN A 77 10.67 -10.73 -17.02
C ASN A 77 10.63 -9.60 -15.98
N LYS A 78 10.05 -9.84 -14.79
CA LYS A 78 9.79 -8.81 -13.78
C LYS A 78 10.27 -9.20 -12.37
N TYR A 79 10.98 -10.32 -12.25
CA TYR A 79 11.52 -10.84 -10.98
C TYR A 79 10.49 -11.06 -9.87
N GLY A 80 9.22 -11.38 -10.22
CA GLY A 80 8.17 -11.68 -9.28
C GLY A 80 7.18 -12.71 -9.83
N LEU A 81 6.65 -13.57 -8.96
CA LEU A 81 5.72 -14.66 -9.33
C LEU A 81 4.30 -14.17 -9.57
N VAL A 82 3.91 -13.03 -8.96
CA VAL A 82 2.56 -12.47 -9.02
C VAL A 82 2.60 -11.09 -9.67
N ASP A 83 1.78 -10.87 -10.70
CA ASP A 83 1.66 -9.56 -11.34
C ASP A 83 0.82 -8.62 -10.44
N LEU A 84 1.30 -7.39 -10.25
CA LEU A 84 0.61 -6.37 -9.45
C LEU A 84 -0.57 -5.72 -10.19
N LYS A 85 -0.70 -5.88 -11.50
CA LYS A 85 -1.79 -5.25 -12.26
C LYS A 85 -3.20 -5.70 -11.80
N PRO A 86 -3.48 -7.03 -11.64
CA PRO A 86 -4.77 -7.46 -11.10
C PRO A 86 -5.02 -6.98 -9.66
N ILE A 87 -3.94 -6.85 -8.87
CA ILE A 87 -4.04 -6.35 -7.49
C ILE A 87 -4.40 -4.87 -7.49
N ARG A 88 -3.79 -4.06 -8.37
CA ARG A 88 -4.14 -2.66 -8.56
C ARG A 88 -5.62 -2.48 -8.93
N GLU A 89 -6.09 -3.26 -9.92
CA GLU A 89 -7.49 -3.25 -10.33
C GLU A 89 -8.42 -3.60 -9.14
N LYS A 90 -8.02 -4.58 -8.32
CA LYS A 90 -8.78 -4.96 -7.13
C LYS A 90 -8.82 -3.86 -6.07
N PHE A 91 -7.74 -3.10 -5.88
CA PHE A 91 -7.76 -1.93 -4.99
C PHE A 91 -8.71 -0.84 -5.50
N VAL A 92 -8.75 -0.58 -6.81
CA VAL A 92 -9.73 0.34 -7.41
C VAL A 92 -11.16 -0.12 -7.09
N ASP A 93 -11.46 -1.42 -7.24
CA ASP A 93 -12.77 -1.98 -6.90
C ASP A 93 -13.11 -1.82 -5.40
N ILE A 94 -12.15 -2.11 -4.52
CA ILE A 94 -12.34 -2.04 -3.05
C ILE A 94 -12.58 -0.60 -2.60
N LEU A 95 -11.84 0.34 -3.17
CA LEU A 95 -11.95 1.77 -2.83
C LEU A 95 -13.07 2.46 -3.61
N GLU A 96 -13.63 1.81 -4.64
CA GLU A 96 -14.64 2.36 -5.55
C GLU A 96 -14.19 3.68 -6.22
N SER A 97 -12.88 3.90 -6.25
CA SER A 97 -12.24 5.11 -6.75
C SER A 97 -10.76 4.89 -7.07
N ASP A 98 -10.18 5.78 -7.85
CA ASP A 98 -8.74 5.82 -8.14
C ASP A 98 -8.21 7.23 -7.88
N PRO A 99 -8.10 7.66 -6.60
CA PRO A 99 -7.75 9.03 -6.24
C PRO A 99 -6.28 9.32 -6.48
N THR A 100 -5.96 10.60 -6.68
CA THR A 100 -4.61 11.14 -6.57
C THR A 100 -4.31 11.51 -5.11
N PHE A 101 -3.04 11.82 -4.79
CA PHE A 101 -2.71 12.33 -3.46
C PHE A 101 -3.40 13.65 -3.13
N LEU A 102 -3.71 14.48 -4.14
CA LEU A 102 -4.46 15.74 -3.95
C LEU A 102 -5.92 15.52 -3.54
N ASP A 103 -6.52 14.42 -3.99
CA ASP A 103 -7.92 14.12 -3.73
C ASP A 103 -8.16 13.64 -2.28
N ILE A 104 -7.08 13.32 -1.54
CA ILE A 104 -7.16 12.85 -0.15
C ILE A 104 -6.98 14.04 0.79
N GLU A 105 -7.97 14.27 1.65
CA GLU A 105 -7.95 15.38 2.62
C GLU A 105 -6.80 15.23 3.62
N LYS A 106 -6.73 14.05 4.27
CA LYS A 106 -5.69 13.74 5.25
C LYS A 106 -4.36 13.47 4.57
N LYS A 107 -3.28 13.93 5.20
CA LYS A 107 -1.95 13.76 4.64
C LYS A 107 -1.48 12.30 4.79
N ILE A 108 -1.04 11.70 3.71
CA ILE A 108 -0.53 10.33 3.70
C ILE A 108 0.84 10.29 3.02
N TYR A 109 1.72 9.49 3.61
CA TYR A 109 3.04 9.14 3.08
C TYR A 109 3.10 7.64 2.84
N ILE A 110 3.39 7.23 1.62
CA ILE A 110 3.58 5.83 1.24
C ILE A 110 5.04 5.65 0.82
N SER A 111 5.75 4.76 1.48
CA SER A 111 7.16 4.49 1.16
C SER A 111 7.31 3.33 0.19
N ALA A 112 8.25 3.48 -0.76
CA ALA A 112 8.73 2.41 -1.62
C ALA A 112 10.24 2.59 -1.88
N PHE A 113 10.95 1.51 -2.18
CA PHE A 113 12.37 1.57 -2.49
C PHE A 113 12.58 1.68 -4.00
N CYS A 114 13.25 2.74 -4.44
CA CYS A 114 13.64 2.93 -5.84
C CYS A 114 14.95 2.20 -6.12
N VAL A 115 14.88 1.16 -6.95
CA VAL A 115 16.05 0.32 -7.31
C VAL A 115 17.11 1.12 -8.08
N ASN A 116 16.67 2.01 -8.98
CA ASN A 116 17.59 2.79 -9.82
C ASN A 116 18.46 3.76 -9.03
N THR A 117 17.92 4.34 -7.96
CA THR A 117 18.63 5.34 -7.13
C THR A 117 19.15 4.75 -5.84
N SER A 118 18.77 3.51 -5.50
CA SER A 118 19.06 2.84 -4.23
C SER A 118 18.63 3.68 -3.01
N LYS A 119 17.44 4.28 -3.10
CA LYS A 119 16.88 5.13 -2.03
C LYS A 119 15.42 4.83 -1.78
N THR A 120 15.00 4.94 -0.52
CA THR A 120 13.59 4.99 -0.17
C THR A 120 12.98 6.31 -0.62
N VAL A 121 11.83 6.23 -1.28
CA VAL A 121 11.03 7.37 -1.73
C VAL A 121 9.72 7.39 -0.96
N TYR A 122 9.36 8.57 -0.43
CA TYR A 122 8.08 8.80 0.24
C TYR A 122 7.16 9.57 -0.70
N PHE A 123 6.12 8.89 -1.18
CA PHE A 123 5.08 9.47 -2.02
C PHE A 123 4.02 10.14 -1.15
N SER A 124 3.71 11.38 -1.46
CA SER A 124 2.72 12.19 -0.73
C SER A 124 2.19 13.30 -1.62
N LYS A 125 1.19 14.05 -1.15
CA LYS A 125 0.71 15.24 -1.86
C LYS A 125 1.76 16.35 -1.99
N ASP A 126 2.78 16.38 -1.13
CA ASP A 126 3.85 17.38 -1.21
C ASP A 126 4.88 17.05 -2.29
N THR A 127 5.11 15.74 -2.55
CA THR A 127 6.13 15.28 -3.50
C THR A 127 5.55 14.85 -4.85
N HIS A 128 4.36 14.22 -4.84
CA HIS A 128 3.73 13.63 -6.03
C HIS A 128 2.21 13.89 -6.04
N PRO A 129 1.77 15.17 -6.07
CA PRO A 129 0.35 15.52 -5.88
C PRO A 129 -0.60 14.85 -6.87
N ASN A 130 -0.23 14.77 -8.13
CA ASN A 130 -1.08 14.23 -9.21
C ASN A 130 -0.94 12.72 -9.42
N MET A 131 -0.09 12.04 -8.65
CA MET A 131 0.11 10.60 -8.74
C MET A 131 -1.11 9.87 -8.17
N LYS A 132 -1.53 8.79 -8.84
CA LYS A 132 -2.54 7.88 -8.30
C LYS A 132 -2.00 7.18 -7.06
N VAL A 133 -2.74 7.27 -5.95
CA VAL A 133 -2.27 6.72 -4.67
C VAL A 133 -2.16 5.20 -4.72
N ILE A 134 -3.00 4.54 -5.53
CA ILE A 134 -2.94 3.09 -5.73
C ILE A 134 -1.64 2.68 -6.45
N ASP A 135 -1.07 3.53 -7.31
CA ASP A 135 0.24 3.24 -7.92
C ASP A 135 1.35 3.26 -6.87
N ALA A 136 1.37 4.26 -5.98
CA ALA A 136 2.30 4.30 -4.85
C ALA A 136 2.11 3.09 -3.92
N LEU A 137 0.85 2.70 -3.67
CA LEU A 137 0.54 1.51 -2.89
C LEU A 137 1.10 0.24 -3.54
N CYS A 138 0.93 0.07 -4.86
CA CYS A 138 1.49 -1.06 -5.60
C CYS A 138 3.01 -1.10 -5.54
N MET A 139 3.68 0.05 -5.58
CA MET A 139 5.13 0.11 -5.37
C MET A 139 5.52 -0.32 -3.96
N SER A 140 4.75 0.14 -2.95
CA SER A 140 5.00 -0.15 -1.55
C SER A 140 4.83 -1.62 -1.18
N ILE A 141 3.94 -2.36 -1.87
CA ILE A 141 3.68 -3.79 -1.63
C ILE A 141 4.44 -4.73 -2.58
N ALA A 142 5.29 -4.22 -3.44
CA ALA A 142 6.05 -4.98 -4.43
C ALA A 142 7.20 -5.78 -3.80
N VAL A 143 6.88 -6.71 -2.88
CA VAL A 143 7.87 -7.58 -2.20
C VAL A 143 8.64 -8.39 -3.24
N PRO A 144 9.98 -8.24 -3.31
CA PRO A 144 10.82 -8.94 -4.28
C PRO A 144 10.58 -10.45 -4.26
N PHE A 145 10.66 -11.08 -5.43
CA PHE A 145 10.42 -12.51 -5.70
C PHE A 145 8.97 -12.98 -5.54
N ILE A 146 8.15 -12.31 -4.73
CA ILE A 146 6.72 -12.62 -4.58
C ILE A 146 5.92 -11.84 -5.61
N PHE A 147 6.00 -10.51 -5.57
CA PHE A 147 5.32 -9.64 -6.52
C PHE A 147 6.29 -9.12 -7.59
N SER A 148 5.74 -8.80 -8.76
CA SER A 148 6.51 -8.10 -9.78
C SER A 148 6.95 -6.72 -9.27
N SER A 149 8.17 -6.28 -9.65
CA SER A 149 8.53 -4.88 -9.45
C SER A 149 7.57 -3.95 -10.17
N TYR A 150 7.31 -2.78 -9.61
CA TYR A 150 6.44 -1.78 -10.21
C TYR A 150 7.27 -0.74 -10.96
N ARG A 151 6.84 -0.39 -12.18
CA ARG A 151 7.50 0.65 -12.99
C ARG A 151 6.65 1.90 -13.02
N TYR A 152 7.26 3.02 -12.67
CA TYR A 152 6.61 4.33 -12.72
C TYR A 152 7.63 5.38 -13.15
N ASP A 153 7.28 6.22 -14.11
CA ASP A 153 8.11 7.29 -14.67
C ASP A 153 9.55 6.85 -15.00
N GLY A 154 9.68 5.70 -15.67
CA GLY A 154 10.97 5.11 -16.06
C GLY A 154 11.78 4.47 -14.92
N MET A 155 11.35 4.60 -13.68
CA MET A 155 11.99 4.03 -12.51
C MET A 155 11.35 2.69 -12.10
N VAL A 156 12.12 1.87 -11.38
CA VAL A 156 11.70 0.56 -10.86
C VAL A 156 11.61 0.64 -9.35
N TYR A 157 10.47 0.24 -8.81
CA TYR A 157 10.20 0.25 -7.38
C TYR A 157 9.91 -1.14 -6.83
N VAL A 158 10.32 -1.36 -5.60
CA VAL A 158 10.02 -2.54 -4.79
C VAL A 158 9.55 -2.12 -3.41
N ASP A 159 9.06 -3.08 -2.63
CA ASP A 159 8.51 -2.87 -1.29
C ASP A 159 9.40 -1.99 -0.41
N GLY A 160 8.81 -0.96 0.19
CA GLY A 160 9.52 0.02 1.02
C GLY A 160 10.03 -0.55 2.34
N GLY A 161 9.50 -1.68 2.79
CA GLY A 161 9.91 -2.32 4.05
C GLY A 161 11.03 -3.35 3.92
N THR A 162 11.46 -3.69 2.69
CA THR A 162 12.46 -4.77 2.48
C THR A 162 13.90 -4.33 2.61
N LEU A 163 14.19 -3.04 2.53
CA LEU A 163 15.56 -2.50 2.46
C LEU A 163 15.81 -1.33 3.41
N GLU A 164 14.87 -0.99 4.30
CA GLU A 164 15.14 -0.09 5.41
C GLU A 164 15.92 -0.86 6.50
N THR A 165 17.19 -0.56 6.60
CA THR A 165 18.07 -0.98 7.70
C THR A 165 18.24 0.16 8.68
#